data_0a44c0369136b09b52601530900c77c0
#
_entry.id   0a44c0369136b09b52601530900c77c0
#
_cell.length_a   1.000
_cell.length_b   1.000
_cell.length_c   1.000
_cell.angle_alpha   90.00
_cell.angle_beta   90.00
_cell.angle_gamma   90.00
#
_symmetry.space_group_name_H-M   'P 1'
#
loop_
_entity.id
_entity.type
_entity.pdbx_description
1 polymer ?
#
loop_
_entity_poly.entity_id
_entity_poly.type
_entity_poly.pdbx_seq_one_letter_code
_entity_poly.pdbx_strand_id
1 'polypeptide(L)'
;MKRFAAVPLSLVALLAACGQGPSQPSVPAVELTAPAGQYKVDPYHSGLGFKVQHMGLAPYNARFTRFDVVLDLKPDSLAASSVEVTIDPTSIRTDFSGDYKATHQDSPYQSFDEALAQGPKFFNAAQFPAVTFKSTKVEPQGKGRMKVSGDLTLLGQTHPLTLDVTLTGALAQHPYTKVGALGFSAAGTFERSRFGMDIGVGKFLGDAVTVQFDGEFKQQVAPPPA
;
A
#
# COMPACT_ATOMS: atom_id res chain seq x y z
N MET A 1 24.47 -6.24 79.69
CA MET A 1 23.44 -7.06 79.05
C MET A 1 22.59 -6.17 78.12
N LYS A 2 22.90 -6.17 76.83
CA LYS A 2 22.15 -5.34 75.85
C LYS A 2 21.24 -6.31 75.09
N ARG A 3 19.91 -6.06 75.19
CA ARG A 3 18.88 -6.82 74.46
C ARG A 3 18.75 -6.25 73.06
N PHE A 4 18.96 -7.07 72.04
CA PHE A 4 18.67 -6.75 70.63
C PHE A 4 17.19 -7.08 70.38
N ALA A 5 16.42 -6.10 69.95
CA ALA A 5 15.08 -6.24 69.49
C ALA A 5 15.09 -6.66 67.98
N ALA A 6 14.44 -7.75 67.66
CA ALA A 6 14.24 -8.20 66.27
C ALA A 6 13.06 -7.45 65.65
N VAL A 7 13.31 -6.82 64.51
CA VAL A 7 12.29 -6.18 63.69
C VAL A 7 11.81 -7.19 62.64
N PRO A 8 10.50 -7.48 62.52
CA PRO A 8 10.00 -8.38 61.47
C PRO A 8 10.02 -7.67 60.11
N LEU A 9 10.63 -8.31 59.16
CA LEU A 9 10.68 -7.90 57.74
C LEU A 9 9.33 -8.28 57.07
N SER A 10 8.44 -7.31 56.86
CA SER A 10 7.19 -7.50 56.14
C SER A 10 7.45 -7.56 54.63
N LEU A 11 7.25 -8.73 54.05
CA LEU A 11 7.35 -8.97 52.61
C LEU A 11 6.11 -8.40 51.93
N VAL A 12 6.26 -7.25 51.29
CA VAL A 12 5.19 -6.66 50.45
C VAL A 12 5.24 -7.33 49.07
N ALA A 13 4.27 -8.20 48.83
CA ALA A 13 4.08 -8.79 47.50
C ALA A 13 3.49 -7.72 46.57
N LEU A 14 4.30 -7.16 45.63
CA LEU A 14 3.82 -6.37 44.49
C LEU A 14 3.11 -7.33 43.52
N LEU A 15 1.79 -7.30 43.52
CA LEU A 15 0.97 -7.85 42.42
C LEU A 15 1.21 -7.00 41.18
N ALA A 16 1.95 -7.54 40.22
CA ALA A 16 2.07 -6.95 38.89
C ALA A 16 0.69 -7.05 38.20
N ALA A 17 -0.07 -5.98 38.22
CA ALA A 17 -1.23 -5.81 37.35
C ALA A 17 -0.71 -5.69 35.91
N CYS A 18 -0.84 -6.76 35.11
CA CYS A 18 -0.70 -6.69 33.68
C CYS A 18 -1.78 -5.74 33.14
N GLY A 19 -1.43 -4.47 32.99
CA GLY A 19 -2.28 -3.49 32.34
C GLY A 19 -2.51 -3.91 30.89
N GLN A 20 -3.73 -4.27 30.54
CA GLN A 20 -4.16 -4.37 29.15
C GLN A 20 -3.97 -2.97 28.58
N GLY A 21 -3.07 -2.84 27.57
CA GLY A 21 -2.92 -1.59 26.82
C GLY A 21 -4.28 -1.19 26.24
N PRO A 22 -4.48 0.11 25.93
CA PRO A 22 -5.74 0.58 25.40
C PRO A 22 -6.08 -0.23 24.14
N SER A 23 -7.22 -0.94 24.19
CA SER A 23 -7.74 -1.67 23.03
C SER A 23 -8.00 -0.64 21.94
N GLN A 24 -7.31 -0.78 20.79
CA GLN A 24 -7.64 0.03 19.62
C GLN A 24 -9.12 -0.14 19.30
N PRO A 25 -9.86 0.95 19.02
CA PRO A 25 -11.24 0.84 18.63
C PRO A 25 -11.36 -0.11 17.45
N SER A 26 -12.14 -1.18 17.62
CA SER A 26 -12.39 -2.13 16.54
C SER A 26 -13.23 -1.40 15.49
N VAL A 27 -12.66 -1.17 14.31
CA VAL A 27 -13.44 -0.71 13.15
C VAL A 27 -14.52 -1.78 12.90
N PRO A 28 -15.80 -1.42 12.82
CA PRO A 28 -16.85 -2.38 12.50
C PRO A 28 -16.52 -3.10 11.19
N ALA A 29 -16.76 -4.40 11.13
CA ALA A 29 -16.58 -5.17 9.89
C ALA A 29 -17.56 -4.63 8.84
N VAL A 30 -17.04 -4.23 7.69
CA VAL A 30 -17.87 -3.84 6.55
C VAL A 30 -18.44 -5.10 5.91
N GLU A 31 -19.77 -5.14 5.72
CA GLU A 31 -20.42 -6.20 4.98
C GLU A 31 -20.25 -5.99 3.48
N LEU A 32 -19.87 -7.03 2.74
CA LEU A 32 -19.71 -6.97 1.30
C LEU A 32 -21.08 -7.10 0.61
N THR A 33 -21.74 -5.97 0.39
CA THR A 33 -23.06 -5.90 -0.26
C THR A 33 -22.99 -5.66 -1.77
N ALA A 34 -21.80 -5.39 -2.29
CA ALA A 34 -21.57 -5.10 -3.70
C ALA A 34 -21.77 -6.36 -4.57
N PRO A 35 -22.43 -6.28 -5.74
CA PRO A 35 -22.70 -7.41 -6.62
C PRO A 35 -21.42 -7.96 -7.28
N ALA A 36 -21.48 -9.20 -7.76
CA ALA A 36 -20.42 -9.79 -8.56
C ALA A 36 -20.19 -9.00 -9.86
N GLY A 37 -18.95 -9.04 -10.36
CA GLY A 37 -18.62 -8.44 -11.65
C GLY A 37 -17.27 -7.74 -11.67
N GLN A 38 -16.99 -7.09 -12.79
CA GLN A 38 -15.79 -6.29 -12.96
C GLN A 38 -15.99 -4.89 -12.38
N TYR A 39 -14.96 -4.42 -11.67
CA TYR A 39 -14.89 -3.08 -11.09
C TYR A 39 -13.63 -2.39 -11.57
N LYS A 40 -13.72 -1.09 -11.80
CA LYS A 40 -12.55 -0.23 -12.06
C LYS A 40 -12.38 0.79 -10.94
N VAL A 41 -11.12 1.13 -10.70
CA VAL A 41 -10.76 2.20 -9.78
C VAL A 41 -11.39 3.53 -10.24
N ASP A 42 -11.89 4.30 -9.26
CA ASP A 42 -12.30 5.69 -9.49
C ASP A 42 -11.09 6.61 -9.34
N PRO A 43 -10.57 7.20 -10.42
CA PRO A 43 -9.37 8.02 -10.36
C PRO A 43 -9.55 9.32 -9.55
N TYR A 44 -10.79 9.73 -9.30
CA TYR A 44 -11.08 10.94 -8.51
C TYR A 44 -11.00 10.71 -6.99
N HIS A 45 -11.20 9.46 -6.56
CA HIS A 45 -11.28 9.10 -5.13
C HIS A 45 -10.31 7.97 -4.79
N SER A 46 -9.12 7.99 -5.41
CA SER A 46 -8.10 6.97 -5.18
C SER A 46 -6.70 7.56 -5.16
N GLY A 47 -5.85 6.99 -4.31
CA GLY A 47 -4.45 7.35 -4.15
C GLY A 47 -3.56 6.12 -4.12
N LEU A 48 -2.42 6.19 -4.82
CA LEU A 48 -1.38 5.18 -4.80
C LEU A 48 -0.03 5.84 -4.50
N GLY A 49 0.58 5.47 -3.39
CA GLY A 49 1.86 5.98 -2.97
C GLY A 49 2.82 4.91 -2.51
N PHE A 50 4.06 5.31 -2.26
CA PHE A 50 5.06 4.47 -1.64
C PHE A 50 5.96 5.26 -0.69
N LYS A 51 6.63 4.52 0.20
CA LYS A 51 7.58 5.05 1.18
C LYS A 51 8.86 4.26 1.12
N VAL A 52 9.99 4.96 1.21
CA VAL A 52 11.33 4.36 1.37
C VAL A 52 12.09 5.12 2.45
N GLN A 53 12.78 4.41 3.33
CA GLN A 53 13.55 5.05 4.41
C GLN A 53 14.73 5.83 3.84
N HIS A 54 14.89 7.10 4.24
CA HIS A 54 16.03 7.96 3.88
C HIS A 54 16.92 8.17 5.08
N MET A 55 18.19 7.77 4.99
CA MET A 55 19.26 7.91 6.00
C MET A 55 18.91 7.40 7.42
N GLY A 56 17.91 6.52 7.54
CA GLY A 56 17.41 6.10 8.85
C GLY A 56 16.65 7.19 9.64
N LEU A 57 16.45 8.37 9.06
CA LEU A 57 15.85 9.52 9.74
C LEU A 57 14.35 9.60 9.52
N ALA A 58 13.92 9.52 8.26
CA ALA A 58 12.51 9.64 7.91
C ALA A 58 12.17 8.84 6.64
N PRO A 59 10.93 8.40 6.47
CA PRO A 59 10.48 7.87 5.19
C PRO A 59 10.34 8.99 4.16
N TYR A 60 10.97 8.80 2.99
CA TYR A 60 10.70 9.58 1.79
C TYR A 60 9.42 9.07 1.15
N ASN A 61 8.49 9.95 0.84
CA ASN A 61 7.19 9.61 0.29
C ASN A 61 7.09 10.11 -1.16
N ALA A 62 6.50 9.28 -2.01
CA ALA A 62 6.08 9.68 -3.35
C ALA A 62 4.79 8.97 -3.73
N ARG A 63 4.12 9.46 -4.77
CA ARG A 63 2.85 8.93 -5.26
C ARG A 63 2.82 8.89 -6.78
N PHE A 64 1.93 8.06 -7.33
CA PHE A 64 1.61 8.04 -8.75
C PHE A 64 0.25 8.69 -8.98
N THR A 65 0.14 9.48 -10.04
CA THR A 65 -1.11 10.17 -10.41
C THR A 65 -1.84 9.50 -11.57
N ARG A 66 -1.18 8.56 -12.26
CA ARG A 66 -1.79 7.74 -13.32
C ARG A 66 -1.54 6.25 -13.03
N PHE A 67 -2.60 5.57 -12.69
CA PHE A 67 -2.66 4.12 -12.51
C PHE A 67 -4.07 3.64 -12.82
N ASP A 68 -4.19 2.38 -13.18
CA ASP A 68 -5.47 1.67 -13.35
C ASP A 68 -5.49 0.43 -12.45
N VAL A 69 -6.65 0.13 -11.89
CA VAL A 69 -6.89 -1.08 -11.10
C VAL A 69 -8.21 -1.70 -11.56
N VAL A 70 -8.12 -2.94 -12.01
CA VAL A 70 -9.26 -3.74 -12.42
C VAL A 70 -9.44 -4.88 -11.43
N LEU A 71 -10.61 -4.98 -10.84
CA LEU A 71 -11.01 -6.04 -9.91
C LEU A 71 -12.12 -6.88 -10.55
N ASP A 72 -11.96 -8.20 -10.61
CA ASP A 72 -13.05 -9.15 -10.86
C ASP A 72 -13.53 -9.70 -9.51
N LEU A 73 -14.67 -9.21 -9.05
CA LEU A 73 -15.24 -9.53 -7.75
C LEU A 73 -16.16 -10.75 -7.82
N LYS A 74 -15.91 -11.73 -6.96
CA LYS A 74 -16.74 -12.92 -6.72
C LYS A 74 -17.15 -12.94 -5.25
N PRO A 75 -18.23 -12.24 -4.85
CA PRO A 75 -18.60 -12.09 -3.43
C PRO A 75 -18.91 -13.43 -2.75
N ASP A 76 -19.50 -14.39 -3.47
CA ASP A 76 -19.80 -15.73 -2.94
C ASP A 76 -18.55 -16.62 -2.79
N SER A 77 -17.45 -16.25 -3.42
CA SER A 77 -16.17 -16.96 -3.37
C SER A 77 -15.01 -15.99 -3.53
N LEU A 78 -14.73 -15.19 -2.50
CA LEU A 78 -13.70 -14.15 -2.53
C LEU A 78 -12.32 -14.68 -2.97
N ALA A 79 -12.02 -15.94 -2.66
CA ALA A 79 -10.78 -16.59 -3.11
C ALA A 79 -10.69 -16.74 -4.64
N ALA A 80 -11.82 -16.66 -5.36
CA ALA A 80 -11.87 -16.68 -6.82
C ALA A 80 -11.85 -15.28 -7.45
N SER A 81 -11.82 -14.22 -6.65
CA SER A 81 -11.62 -12.85 -7.12
C SER A 81 -10.20 -12.62 -7.60
N SER A 82 -10.01 -11.64 -8.50
CA SER A 82 -8.68 -11.26 -8.98
C SER A 82 -8.55 -9.76 -9.13
N VAL A 83 -7.31 -9.25 -9.03
CA VAL A 83 -7.00 -7.85 -9.26
C VAL A 83 -5.77 -7.71 -10.15
N GLU A 84 -5.85 -6.75 -11.07
CA GLU A 84 -4.75 -6.32 -11.93
C GLU A 84 -4.52 -4.83 -11.75
N VAL A 85 -3.26 -4.44 -11.60
CA VAL A 85 -2.81 -3.05 -11.43
C VAL A 85 -1.83 -2.71 -12.54
N THR A 86 -2.00 -1.53 -13.14
CA THR A 86 -1.03 -0.95 -14.08
C THR A 86 -0.73 0.48 -13.65
N ILE A 87 0.55 0.82 -13.52
CA ILE A 87 1.02 2.13 -13.07
C ILE A 87 1.91 2.71 -14.16
N ASP A 88 1.67 3.97 -14.52
CA ASP A 88 2.55 4.75 -15.36
C ASP A 88 3.65 5.41 -14.50
N PRO A 89 4.92 4.99 -14.57
CA PRO A 89 5.98 5.54 -13.74
C PRO A 89 6.31 7.00 -14.07
N THR A 90 5.94 7.52 -15.25
CA THR A 90 6.12 8.93 -15.58
C THR A 90 5.18 9.86 -14.80
N SER A 91 4.18 9.27 -14.14
CA SER A 91 3.22 10.00 -13.32
C SER A 91 3.66 10.21 -11.87
N ILE A 92 4.88 9.80 -11.52
CA ILE A 92 5.40 9.98 -10.17
C ILE A 92 5.40 11.44 -9.74
N ARG A 93 5.06 11.69 -8.46
CA ARG A 93 5.11 13.00 -7.81
C ARG A 93 5.74 12.85 -6.44
N THR A 94 6.75 13.65 -6.18
CA THR A 94 7.44 13.74 -4.90
C THR A 94 6.90 14.88 -4.05
N ASP A 95 6.08 15.75 -4.65
CA ASP A 95 5.55 16.98 -4.04
C ASP A 95 6.66 17.91 -3.50
N PHE A 96 7.89 17.78 -4.03
CA PHE A 96 9.00 18.66 -3.70
C PHE A 96 8.80 20.03 -4.36
N SER A 97 8.74 21.06 -3.53
CA SER A 97 8.47 22.44 -3.95
C SER A 97 9.73 23.30 -4.10
N GLY A 98 10.92 22.75 -3.79
CA GLY A 98 12.18 23.48 -3.88
C GLY A 98 12.82 23.43 -5.27
N ASP A 99 13.98 24.09 -5.39
CA ASP A 99 14.79 24.04 -6.61
C ASP A 99 15.68 22.78 -6.60
N TYR A 100 15.34 21.83 -7.46
CA TYR A 100 16.10 20.58 -7.63
C TYR A 100 17.55 20.87 -8.08
N LYS A 101 17.72 21.85 -9.00
CA LYS A 101 19.03 22.18 -9.56
C LYS A 101 19.96 22.86 -8.56
N ALA A 102 19.45 23.47 -7.50
CA ALA A 102 20.28 24.05 -6.45
C ALA A 102 21.21 23.01 -5.78
N THR A 103 20.77 21.75 -5.71
CA THR A 103 21.54 20.67 -5.09
C THR A 103 21.98 19.57 -6.07
N HIS A 104 21.50 19.60 -7.32
CA HIS A 104 21.78 18.61 -8.35
C HIS A 104 22.17 19.29 -9.68
N GLN A 105 23.16 20.20 -9.61
CA GLN A 105 23.55 21.04 -10.76
C GLN A 105 23.94 20.24 -12.00
N ASP A 106 24.67 19.14 -11.80
CA ASP A 106 25.17 18.27 -12.88
C ASP A 106 24.13 17.23 -13.35
N SER A 107 22.94 17.15 -12.74
CA SER A 107 21.91 16.22 -13.14
C SER A 107 21.37 16.58 -14.54
N PRO A 108 21.15 15.62 -15.45
CA PRO A 108 20.47 15.87 -16.71
C PRO A 108 18.98 16.20 -16.55
N TYR A 109 18.41 15.90 -15.36
CA TYR A 109 16.98 16.10 -15.07
C TYR A 109 16.70 17.46 -14.45
N GLN A 110 15.45 17.93 -14.54
CA GLN A 110 15.04 19.23 -14.02
C GLN A 110 14.31 19.16 -12.67
N SER A 111 13.87 17.95 -12.27
CA SER A 111 13.15 17.72 -11.01
C SER A 111 13.42 16.32 -10.46
N PHE A 112 13.09 16.11 -9.17
CA PHE A 112 13.06 14.76 -8.59
C PHE A 112 12.06 13.84 -9.31
N ASP A 113 10.91 14.35 -9.71
CA ASP A 113 9.91 13.60 -10.45
C ASP A 113 10.49 13.04 -11.75
N GLU A 114 11.16 13.91 -12.53
CA GLU A 114 11.82 13.52 -13.77
C GLU A 114 12.98 12.56 -13.53
N ALA A 115 13.84 12.85 -12.54
CA ALA A 115 14.97 12.01 -12.20
C ALA A 115 14.53 10.59 -11.77
N LEU A 116 13.46 10.48 -10.98
CA LEU A 116 12.90 9.19 -10.59
C LEU A 116 12.23 8.48 -11.77
N ALA A 117 11.43 9.20 -12.56
CA ALA A 117 10.73 8.61 -13.70
C ALA A 117 11.70 8.08 -14.77
N GLN A 118 12.68 8.90 -15.18
CA GLN A 118 13.53 8.63 -16.34
C GLN A 118 14.90 8.04 -16.00
N GLY A 119 15.36 8.23 -14.76
CA GLY A 119 16.70 7.80 -14.33
C GLY A 119 16.89 6.29 -14.48
N PRO A 120 18.01 5.83 -15.12
CA PRO A 120 18.25 4.40 -15.39
C PRO A 120 18.48 3.56 -14.12
N LYS A 121 18.70 4.20 -12.98
CA LYS A 121 18.83 3.58 -11.65
C LYS A 121 17.55 3.67 -10.83
N PHE A 122 16.49 4.24 -11.40
CA PHE A 122 15.16 4.38 -10.79
C PHE A 122 14.11 3.66 -11.67
N PHE A 123 13.03 4.31 -12.06
CA PHE A 123 11.98 3.64 -12.83
C PHE A 123 12.34 3.41 -14.31
N ASN A 124 13.27 4.19 -14.88
CA ASN A 124 13.71 4.06 -16.28
C ASN A 124 12.52 3.92 -17.25
N ALA A 125 11.57 4.83 -17.15
CA ALA A 125 10.27 4.74 -17.81
C ALA A 125 10.35 4.68 -19.35
N ALA A 126 11.44 5.18 -19.94
CA ALA A 126 11.68 5.08 -21.37
C ALA A 126 11.83 3.61 -21.82
N GLN A 127 12.43 2.77 -20.99
CA GLN A 127 12.61 1.34 -21.26
C GLN A 127 11.48 0.49 -20.67
N PHE A 128 10.96 0.90 -19.51
CA PHE A 128 9.93 0.19 -18.74
C PHE A 128 8.73 1.10 -18.50
N PRO A 129 7.85 1.25 -19.49
CA PRO A 129 6.77 2.26 -19.44
C PRO A 129 5.63 1.93 -18.47
N ALA A 130 5.66 0.74 -17.86
CA ALA A 130 4.65 0.32 -16.88
C ALA A 130 5.25 -0.48 -15.72
N VAL A 131 4.71 -0.26 -14.52
CA VAL A 131 4.82 -1.18 -13.39
C VAL A 131 3.50 -1.91 -13.26
N THR A 132 3.52 -3.24 -13.10
CA THR A 132 2.28 -4.03 -13.06
C THR A 132 2.26 -4.96 -11.84
N PHE A 133 1.04 -5.19 -11.31
CA PHE A 133 0.80 -6.25 -10.34
C PHE A 133 -0.40 -7.08 -10.79
N LYS A 134 -0.27 -8.40 -10.73
CA LYS A 134 -1.34 -9.34 -11.05
C LYS A 134 -1.49 -10.33 -9.91
N SER A 135 -2.68 -10.36 -9.30
CA SER A 135 -2.95 -11.30 -8.21
C SER A 135 -2.91 -12.75 -8.69
N THR A 136 -2.31 -13.62 -7.88
CA THR A 136 -2.27 -15.07 -8.08
C THR A 136 -3.09 -15.80 -7.01
N LYS A 137 -3.35 -15.14 -5.88
CA LYS A 137 -4.11 -15.72 -4.76
C LYS A 137 -4.79 -14.62 -3.94
N VAL A 138 -6.05 -14.87 -3.58
CA VAL A 138 -6.79 -14.06 -2.62
C VAL A 138 -7.17 -14.96 -1.43
N GLU A 139 -6.79 -14.54 -0.22
CA GLU A 139 -7.01 -15.28 1.03
C GLU A 139 -7.85 -14.43 2.00
N PRO A 140 -9.16 -14.66 2.09
CA PRO A 140 -10.00 -13.99 3.07
C PRO A 140 -9.54 -14.28 4.51
N GLN A 141 -9.41 -13.22 5.32
CA GLN A 141 -9.00 -13.28 6.73
C GLN A 141 -10.16 -12.96 7.70
N GLY A 142 -11.37 -12.82 7.14
CA GLY A 142 -12.56 -12.40 7.89
C GLY A 142 -12.61 -10.91 8.21
N LYS A 143 -13.81 -10.43 8.57
CA LYS A 143 -14.06 -9.01 8.92
C LYS A 143 -13.60 -8.00 7.84
N GLY A 144 -13.84 -8.31 6.56
CA GLY A 144 -13.45 -7.48 5.44
C GLY A 144 -11.95 -7.42 5.14
N ARG A 145 -11.12 -8.25 5.80
CA ARG A 145 -9.67 -8.31 5.57
C ARG A 145 -9.30 -9.47 4.66
N MET A 146 -8.27 -9.27 3.83
CA MET A 146 -7.75 -10.26 2.90
C MET A 146 -6.23 -10.14 2.78
N LYS A 147 -5.56 -11.25 2.48
CA LYS A 147 -4.21 -11.21 1.89
C LYS A 147 -4.34 -11.45 0.40
N VAL A 148 -3.74 -10.58 -0.37
CA VAL A 148 -3.70 -10.69 -1.84
C VAL A 148 -2.25 -10.86 -2.26
N SER A 149 -1.89 -12.08 -2.64
CA SER A 149 -0.56 -12.38 -3.19
C SER A 149 -0.61 -12.31 -4.71
N GLY A 150 0.47 -11.85 -5.31
CA GLY A 150 0.57 -11.71 -6.77
C GLY A 150 1.98 -11.42 -7.23
N ASP A 151 2.12 -11.29 -8.52
CA ASP A 151 3.36 -11.00 -9.22
C ASP A 151 3.48 -9.50 -9.48
N LEU A 152 4.47 -8.87 -8.84
CA LEU A 152 4.88 -7.49 -9.12
C LEU A 152 5.95 -7.50 -10.20
N THR A 153 5.72 -6.77 -11.30
CA THR A 153 6.72 -6.54 -12.35
C THR A 153 7.19 -5.09 -12.31
N LEU A 154 8.47 -4.90 -12.07
CA LEU A 154 9.16 -3.61 -12.02
C LEU A 154 10.52 -3.75 -12.72
N LEU A 155 10.89 -2.79 -13.58
CA LEU A 155 12.13 -2.82 -14.36
C LEU A 155 12.33 -4.13 -15.15
N GLY A 156 11.25 -4.71 -15.66
CA GLY A 156 11.27 -5.98 -16.39
C GLY A 156 11.52 -7.23 -15.53
N GLN A 157 11.66 -7.08 -14.22
CA GLN A 157 11.82 -8.16 -13.25
C GLN A 157 10.47 -8.46 -12.58
N THR A 158 10.16 -9.74 -12.39
CA THR A 158 8.91 -10.16 -11.74
C THR A 158 9.22 -10.93 -10.46
N HIS A 159 8.66 -10.45 -9.35
CA HIS A 159 8.80 -11.08 -8.03
C HIS A 159 7.48 -11.07 -7.27
N PRO A 160 7.27 -12.03 -6.36
CA PRO A 160 6.05 -12.09 -5.57
C PRO A 160 5.96 -10.92 -4.59
N LEU A 161 4.75 -10.37 -4.45
CA LEU A 161 4.36 -9.39 -3.43
C LEU A 161 3.05 -9.85 -2.80
N THR A 162 2.95 -9.72 -1.48
CA THR A 162 1.69 -9.92 -0.75
C THR A 162 1.23 -8.59 -0.18
N LEU A 163 -0.04 -8.26 -0.42
CA LEU A 163 -0.72 -7.09 0.08
C LEU A 163 -1.68 -7.48 1.21
N ASP A 164 -1.66 -6.73 2.30
CA ASP A 164 -2.71 -6.73 3.30
C ASP A 164 -3.80 -5.77 2.82
N VAL A 165 -5.00 -6.30 2.59
CA VAL A 165 -6.13 -5.57 2.00
C VAL A 165 -7.30 -5.53 2.98
N THR A 166 -7.92 -4.36 3.09
CA THR A 166 -9.12 -4.15 3.92
C THR A 166 -10.23 -3.54 3.08
N LEU A 167 -11.40 -4.14 3.11
CA LEU A 167 -12.64 -3.56 2.58
C LEU A 167 -13.08 -2.42 3.51
N THR A 168 -13.11 -1.20 3.00
CA THR A 168 -13.45 0.02 3.76
C THR A 168 -14.91 0.45 3.55
N GLY A 169 -15.53 -0.01 2.46
CA GLY A 169 -16.93 0.25 2.14
C GLY A 169 -17.44 -0.67 1.03
N ALA A 170 -18.74 -0.95 1.05
CA ALA A 170 -19.42 -1.66 -0.03
C ALA A 170 -20.86 -1.18 -0.17
N LEU A 171 -21.27 -0.89 -1.39
CA LEU A 171 -22.62 -0.48 -1.74
C LEU A 171 -23.14 -1.36 -2.87
N ALA A 172 -24.30 -1.99 -2.67
CA ALA A 172 -25.00 -2.70 -3.74
C ALA A 172 -25.34 -1.75 -4.89
N GLN A 173 -25.67 -0.50 -4.56
CA GLN A 173 -25.97 0.56 -5.52
C GLN A 173 -25.46 1.91 -4.99
N HIS A 174 -24.55 2.53 -5.72
CA HIS A 174 -24.05 3.86 -5.40
C HIS A 174 -25.14 4.92 -5.63
N PRO A 175 -25.36 5.88 -4.71
CA PRO A 175 -26.49 6.81 -4.76
C PRO A 175 -26.56 7.67 -6.03
N TYR A 176 -25.41 7.98 -6.64
CA TYR A 176 -25.35 8.81 -7.85
C TYR A 176 -25.20 7.99 -9.13
N THR A 177 -24.23 7.06 -9.17
CA THR A 177 -23.93 6.30 -10.39
C THR A 177 -24.86 5.09 -10.62
N LYS A 178 -25.62 4.68 -9.57
CA LYS A 178 -26.59 3.59 -9.60
C LYS A 178 -26.00 2.20 -9.93
N VAL A 179 -24.70 2.04 -9.82
CA VAL A 179 -23.97 0.77 -9.95
C VAL A 179 -23.36 0.35 -8.62
N GLY A 180 -22.90 -0.88 -8.50
CA GLY A 180 -22.16 -1.35 -7.34
C GLY A 180 -20.89 -0.51 -7.12
N ALA A 181 -20.54 -0.26 -5.84
CA ALA A 181 -19.33 0.46 -5.47
C ALA A 181 -18.63 -0.20 -4.29
N LEU A 182 -17.30 -0.06 -4.25
CA LEU A 182 -16.43 -0.64 -3.23
C LEU A 182 -15.39 0.39 -2.80
N GLY A 183 -14.95 0.30 -1.56
CA GLY A 183 -13.77 0.99 -1.06
C GLY A 183 -12.77 -0.02 -0.51
N PHE A 184 -11.48 0.16 -0.82
CA PHE A 184 -10.40 -0.66 -0.29
C PHE A 184 -9.22 0.18 0.14
N SER A 185 -8.56 -0.29 1.24
CA SER A 185 -7.19 0.07 1.59
C SER A 185 -6.29 -1.14 1.40
N ALA A 186 -5.10 -0.94 0.85
CA ALA A 186 -4.11 -1.99 0.66
C ALA A 186 -2.71 -1.50 1.01
N ALA A 187 -1.89 -2.36 1.62
CA ALA A 187 -0.48 -2.08 1.87
C ALA A 187 0.37 -3.34 1.72
N GLY A 188 1.60 -3.18 1.30
CA GLY A 188 2.58 -4.25 1.21
C GLY A 188 4.01 -3.71 1.15
N THR A 189 4.98 -4.58 1.38
CA THR A 189 6.39 -4.19 1.37
C THR A 189 7.19 -5.16 0.52
N PHE A 190 8.11 -4.64 -0.28
CA PHE A 190 9.05 -5.41 -1.09
C PHE A 190 10.45 -4.80 -1.03
N GLU A 191 11.47 -5.56 -1.39
CA GLU A 191 12.85 -5.11 -1.50
C GLU A 191 13.11 -4.66 -2.96
N ARG A 192 13.40 -3.36 -3.15
CA ARG A 192 13.61 -2.77 -4.48
C ARG A 192 14.87 -3.27 -5.17
N SER A 193 15.88 -3.69 -4.41
CA SER A 193 17.13 -4.26 -4.95
C SER A 193 16.86 -5.54 -5.76
N ARG A 194 15.85 -6.32 -5.40
CA ARG A 194 15.44 -7.52 -6.14
C ARG A 194 15.00 -7.23 -7.58
N PHE A 195 14.61 -5.99 -7.85
CA PHE A 195 14.22 -5.52 -9.18
C PHE A 195 15.34 -4.75 -9.89
N GLY A 196 16.57 -4.75 -9.34
CA GLY A 196 17.70 -4.02 -9.89
C GLY A 196 17.73 -2.53 -9.53
N MET A 197 16.83 -2.04 -8.69
CA MET A 197 16.82 -0.68 -8.16
C MET A 197 17.64 -0.62 -6.87
N ASP A 198 18.96 -0.72 -6.97
CA ASP A 198 19.89 -0.87 -5.84
C ASP A 198 20.60 0.41 -5.42
N ILE A 199 20.39 1.53 -6.12
CA ILE A 199 21.08 2.80 -5.81
C ILE A 199 20.87 3.22 -4.35
N GLY A 200 21.96 3.48 -3.63
CA GLY A 200 21.95 3.96 -2.26
C GLY A 200 21.52 2.95 -1.20
N VAL A 201 21.20 1.70 -1.56
CA VAL A 201 20.87 0.63 -0.61
C VAL A 201 22.02 0.42 0.38
N GLY A 202 21.69 0.39 1.68
CA GLY A 202 22.66 0.25 2.76
C GLY A 202 23.54 1.48 3.02
N LYS A 203 23.33 2.58 2.29
CA LYS A 203 24.05 3.85 2.46
C LYS A 203 23.12 4.98 2.90
N PHE A 204 22.26 5.44 2.03
CA PHE A 204 21.35 6.57 2.30
C PHE A 204 19.87 6.27 1.96
N LEU A 205 19.58 5.19 1.23
CA LEU A 205 18.22 4.75 0.97
C LEU A 205 18.01 3.32 1.47
N GLY A 206 16.84 3.09 2.09
CA GLY A 206 16.40 1.76 2.48
C GLY A 206 16.16 0.87 1.26
N ASP A 207 16.24 -0.44 1.47
CA ASP A 207 15.87 -1.42 0.45
C ASP A 207 14.36 -1.69 0.45
N ALA A 208 13.78 -1.79 1.63
CA ALA A 208 12.34 -2.00 1.80
C ALA A 208 11.54 -0.78 1.32
N VAL A 209 10.63 -1.02 0.37
CA VAL A 209 9.65 -0.06 -0.13
C VAL A 209 8.27 -0.52 0.33
N THR A 210 7.58 0.35 1.06
CA THR A 210 6.17 0.11 1.45
C THR A 210 5.26 0.84 0.47
N VAL A 211 4.41 0.08 -0.24
CA VAL A 211 3.33 0.63 -1.08
C VAL A 211 2.06 0.77 -0.27
N GLN A 212 1.28 1.78 -0.58
CA GLN A 212 -0.02 2.07 0.03
C GLN A 212 -1.01 2.50 -1.05
N PHE A 213 -2.19 1.94 -0.99
CA PHE A 213 -3.33 2.28 -1.85
C PHE A 213 -4.56 2.48 -1.00
N ASP A 214 -5.29 3.55 -1.27
CA ASP A 214 -6.64 3.80 -0.76
C ASP A 214 -7.50 4.23 -1.95
N GLY A 215 -8.68 3.62 -2.12
CA GLY A 215 -9.46 3.99 -3.28
C GLY A 215 -10.84 3.37 -3.36
N GLU A 216 -11.66 4.03 -4.18
CA GLU A 216 -13.00 3.61 -4.54
C GLU A 216 -13.01 2.91 -5.90
N PHE A 217 -13.97 2.02 -6.07
CA PHE A 217 -14.19 1.24 -7.29
C PHE A 217 -15.65 1.33 -7.70
N LYS A 218 -15.88 1.41 -9.00
CA LYS A 218 -17.22 1.38 -9.60
C LYS A 218 -17.39 0.16 -10.49
N GLN A 219 -18.51 -0.52 -10.32
CA GLN A 219 -18.88 -1.67 -11.17
C GLN A 219 -18.99 -1.23 -12.62
N GLN A 220 -18.38 -2.01 -13.49
CA GLN A 220 -18.51 -1.86 -14.94
C GLN A 220 -19.75 -2.63 -15.39
N VAL A 221 -20.77 -1.92 -15.84
CA VAL A 221 -21.94 -2.52 -16.45
C VAL A 221 -21.83 -2.34 -17.95
N ALA A 222 -22.18 -3.38 -18.71
CA ALA A 222 -22.26 -3.25 -20.16
C ALA A 222 -23.29 -2.16 -20.49
N PRO A 223 -23.05 -1.32 -21.51
CA PRO A 223 -24.09 -0.41 -21.98
C PRO A 223 -25.33 -1.25 -22.39
N PRO A 224 -26.56 -0.72 -22.17
CA PRO A 224 -27.75 -1.41 -22.63
C PRO A 224 -27.62 -1.69 -24.14
N PRO A 225 -28.14 -2.84 -24.63
CA PRO A 225 -28.15 -3.11 -26.05
C PRO A 225 -28.90 -1.99 -26.76
N ALA A 226 -28.32 -1.54 -27.89
CA ALA A 226 -28.89 -0.48 -28.75
C ALA A 226 -30.24 -0.91 -29.36
#